data_027bf1556fc9074bd14493a15952d09a
#
_entry.id   027bf1556fc9074bd14493a15952d09a
#
_cell.length_a   1.000
_cell.length_b   1.000
_cell.length_c   1.000
_cell.angle_alpha   90.00
_cell.angle_beta   90.00
_cell.angle_gamma   90.00
#
_symmetry.space_group_name_H-M   'P 1'
#
loop_
_entity.id
_entity.type
_entity.pdbx_description
1 polymer ?
#
loop_
_entity_poly.entity_id
_entity_poly.type
_entity_poly.pdbx_seq_one_letter_code
_entity_poly.pdbx_strand_id
1 'polypeptide(L)'
;MSWNQPSTRRAARLLSLLALALLCACASEQPPPAGEPSMYVSMASAEATLDAGAAAAMISGYRANNGLGDVSIDPELMQLAQAQARAMAANDKLDHNVVRDFGSRIAVYRSKTAAENIGAGYHTLAEAFSGWRDSPPHRRNMLLQGATRIGIASAYAPNSKYRVFWALILAEPAV
;
A
#
# COMPACT_ATOMS: atom_id res chain seq x y z
N MET A 1 -78.63 -25.91 -36.73
CA MET A 1 -77.47 -25.02 -37.12
C MET A 1 -76.73 -24.63 -35.86
N SER A 2 -75.65 -25.34 -35.56
CA SER A 2 -74.80 -25.05 -34.35
C SER A 2 -73.51 -24.38 -34.81
N TRP A 3 -73.29 -23.21 -34.36
CA TRP A 3 -72.07 -22.46 -34.63
C TRP A 3 -71.03 -22.80 -33.56
N ASN A 4 -69.90 -23.36 -33.99
CA ASN A 4 -68.78 -23.74 -33.19
C ASN A 4 -67.85 -22.51 -32.99
N GLN A 5 -67.70 -22.04 -31.79
CA GLN A 5 -66.75 -20.93 -31.43
C GLN A 5 -65.39 -21.52 -31.11
N PRO A 6 -64.29 -21.07 -31.73
CA PRO A 6 -62.95 -21.53 -31.35
C PRO A 6 -62.47 -20.86 -30.05
N SER A 7 -61.88 -21.68 -29.18
CA SER A 7 -61.44 -21.31 -27.82
C SER A 7 -60.28 -20.32 -27.78
N THR A 8 -60.55 -19.11 -27.37
CA THR A 8 -59.58 -18.03 -27.12
C THR A 8 -58.64 -18.30 -25.92
N ARG A 9 -58.74 -19.46 -25.26
CA ARG A 9 -57.96 -19.78 -24.05
C ARG A 9 -56.54 -20.32 -24.30
N ARG A 10 -56.22 -20.73 -25.55
CA ARG A 10 -54.88 -21.25 -25.89
C ARG A 10 -53.87 -20.17 -26.26
N ALA A 11 -54.30 -19.03 -26.76
CA ALA A 11 -53.40 -17.91 -27.10
C ALA A 11 -52.88 -17.15 -25.88
N ALA A 12 -53.69 -17.05 -24.81
CA ALA A 12 -53.30 -16.33 -23.59
C ALA A 12 -52.21 -17.06 -22.76
N ARG A 13 -52.13 -18.39 -22.85
CA ARG A 13 -51.12 -19.17 -22.09
C ARG A 13 -49.72 -19.17 -22.73
N LEU A 14 -49.60 -18.96 -24.03
CA LEU A 14 -48.33 -18.88 -24.74
C LEU A 14 -47.67 -17.52 -24.58
N LEU A 15 -48.41 -16.43 -24.43
CA LEU A 15 -47.90 -15.10 -24.19
C LEU A 15 -47.36 -14.93 -22.75
N SER A 16 -47.94 -15.65 -21.78
CA SER A 16 -47.48 -15.58 -20.37
C SER A 16 -46.15 -16.32 -20.14
N LEU A 17 -45.83 -17.33 -20.94
CA LEU A 17 -44.55 -18.08 -20.86
C LEU A 17 -43.41 -17.34 -21.53
N LEU A 18 -43.67 -16.49 -22.52
CA LEU A 18 -42.63 -15.69 -23.18
C LEU A 18 -42.19 -14.48 -22.35
N ALA A 19 -43.10 -13.95 -21.52
CA ALA A 19 -42.77 -12.81 -20.63
C ALA A 19 -41.87 -13.21 -19.42
N LEU A 20 -41.88 -14.49 -19.02
CA LEU A 20 -41.08 -14.95 -17.88
C LEU A 20 -39.61 -15.26 -18.24
N ALA A 21 -39.33 -15.47 -19.55
CA ALA A 21 -37.96 -15.78 -20.01
C ALA A 21 -37.07 -14.56 -20.20
N LEU A 22 -37.62 -13.33 -20.17
CA LEU A 22 -36.87 -12.07 -20.35
C LEU A 22 -36.36 -11.45 -19.04
N LEU A 23 -36.71 -11.99 -17.87
CA LEU A 23 -36.32 -11.48 -16.57
C LEU A 23 -35.02 -12.10 -16.00
N CYS A 24 -34.40 -13.06 -16.73
CA CYS A 24 -33.21 -13.78 -16.25
C CYS A 24 -31.88 -13.26 -16.84
N ALA A 25 -31.83 -12.12 -17.52
CA ALA A 25 -30.65 -11.64 -18.24
C ALA A 25 -29.93 -10.48 -17.59
N CYS A 26 -30.20 -10.19 -16.30
CA CYS A 26 -29.39 -9.26 -15.50
C CYS A 26 -28.78 -10.01 -14.30
N ALA A 27 -28.06 -11.09 -14.57
CA ALA A 27 -27.01 -11.52 -13.67
C ALA A 27 -25.90 -10.49 -13.85
N SER A 28 -25.87 -9.45 -12.99
CA SER A 28 -24.71 -8.61 -12.84
C SER A 28 -23.55 -9.53 -12.45
N GLU A 29 -22.58 -9.73 -13.35
CA GLU A 29 -21.30 -10.30 -12.97
C GLU A 29 -20.79 -9.45 -11.80
N GLN A 30 -20.88 -10.01 -10.60
CA GLN A 30 -20.19 -9.42 -9.45
C GLN A 30 -18.70 -9.42 -9.81
N PRO A 31 -18.03 -8.24 -9.75
CA PRO A 31 -16.59 -8.22 -9.91
C PRO A 31 -15.99 -9.22 -8.91
N PRO A 32 -14.93 -9.95 -9.29
CA PRO A 32 -14.26 -10.86 -8.37
C PRO A 32 -13.95 -10.11 -7.06
N PRO A 33 -14.05 -10.77 -5.90
CA PRO A 33 -13.76 -10.12 -4.63
C PRO A 33 -12.38 -9.47 -4.74
N ALA A 34 -12.31 -8.18 -4.44
CA ALA A 34 -11.05 -7.46 -4.41
C ALA A 34 -10.13 -8.21 -3.45
N GLY A 35 -8.91 -8.56 -3.91
CA GLY A 35 -7.89 -9.12 -3.03
C GLY A 35 -7.63 -8.19 -1.85
N GLU A 36 -6.97 -8.71 -0.81
CA GLU A 36 -6.59 -7.89 0.34
C GLU A 36 -5.79 -6.68 -0.14
N PRO A 37 -6.13 -5.44 0.32
CA PRO A 37 -5.36 -4.26 -0.09
C PRO A 37 -3.89 -4.42 0.27
N SER A 38 -2.98 -4.02 -0.63
CA SER A 38 -1.54 -4.28 -0.52
C SER A 38 -0.93 -3.76 0.78
N MET A 39 -1.53 -2.73 1.40
CA MET A 39 -1.09 -2.19 2.69
C MET A 39 -1.26 -3.15 3.88
N TYR A 40 -2.09 -4.17 3.77
CA TYR A 40 -2.33 -5.18 4.80
C TYR A 40 -1.61 -6.51 4.52
N VAL A 41 -0.98 -6.65 3.36
CA VAL A 41 -0.19 -7.85 3.03
C VAL A 41 0.99 -7.94 3.98
N SER A 42 1.17 -9.14 4.58
CA SER A 42 2.26 -9.38 5.53
C SER A 42 3.62 -9.41 4.84
N MET A 43 4.57 -8.62 5.36
CA MET A 43 5.98 -8.63 4.95
C MET A 43 6.82 -9.65 5.72
N ALA A 44 6.18 -10.49 6.55
CA ALA A 44 6.87 -11.51 7.36
C ALA A 44 7.10 -12.83 6.60
N SER A 45 7.41 -12.76 5.32
CA SER A 45 7.83 -13.90 4.48
C SER A 45 8.91 -13.49 3.49
N ALA A 46 9.66 -14.49 3.00
CA ALA A 46 10.76 -14.26 2.05
C ALA A 46 10.25 -13.83 0.66
N GLU A 47 9.03 -14.23 0.32
CA GLU A 47 8.38 -13.96 -0.98
C GLU A 47 7.62 -12.64 -0.98
N ALA A 48 7.45 -12.01 0.20
CA ALA A 48 6.68 -10.78 0.31
C ALA A 48 7.34 -9.62 -0.45
N THR A 49 6.53 -8.91 -1.21
CA THR A 49 6.96 -7.72 -1.95
C THR A 49 6.16 -6.51 -1.49
N LEU A 50 6.86 -5.49 -1.02
CA LEU A 50 6.26 -4.24 -0.61
C LEU A 50 5.74 -3.46 -1.83
N ASP A 51 4.48 -3.06 -1.79
CA ASP A 51 3.91 -2.10 -2.73
C ASP A 51 4.36 -0.68 -2.37
N ALA A 52 5.45 -0.24 -2.97
CA ALA A 52 6.01 1.08 -2.75
C ALA A 52 5.05 2.19 -3.27
N GLY A 53 4.24 1.89 -4.30
CA GLY A 53 3.22 2.80 -4.82
C GLY A 53 2.14 3.07 -3.79
N ALA A 54 1.60 2.02 -3.17
CA ALA A 54 0.63 2.16 -2.08
C ALA A 54 1.24 2.92 -0.88
N ALA A 55 2.51 2.70 -0.56
CA ALA A 55 3.19 3.43 0.50
C ALA A 55 3.31 4.92 0.19
N ALA A 56 3.73 5.28 -1.03
CA ALA A 56 3.81 6.67 -1.46
C ALA A 56 2.43 7.36 -1.45
N ALA A 57 1.39 6.67 -1.91
CA ALA A 57 0.02 7.18 -1.89
C ALA A 57 -0.48 7.41 -0.45
N MET A 58 -0.22 6.47 0.47
CA MET A 58 -0.60 6.60 1.88
C MET A 58 0.11 7.78 2.56
N ILE A 59 1.42 7.93 2.35
CA ILE A 59 2.19 9.06 2.89
C ILE A 59 1.72 10.38 2.27
N SER A 60 1.47 10.44 0.96
CA SER A 60 0.93 11.63 0.27
C SER A 60 -0.42 12.04 0.83
N GLY A 61 -1.35 11.10 0.99
CA GLY A 61 -2.66 11.39 1.60
C GLY A 61 -2.54 11.92 3.03
N TYR A 62 -1.64 11.35 3.84
CA TYR A 62 -1.38 11.86 5.18
C TYR A 62 -0.78 13.28 5.17
N ARG A 63 0.16 13.55 4.27
CA ARG A 63 0.77 14.88 4.08
C ARG A 63 -0.27 15.90 3.61
N ALA A 64 -1.12 15.55 2.64
CA ALA A 64 -2.21 16.41 2.15
C ALA A 64 -3.18 16.80 3.26
N ASN A 65 -3.56 15.87 4.16
CA ASN A 65 -4.37 16.14 5.33
C ASN A 65 -3.69 17.08 6.36
N ASN A 66 -2.39 17.32 6.22
CA ASN A 66 -1.60 18.25 7.03
C ASN A 66 -1.12 19.46 6.21
N GLY A 67 -1.71 19.74 5.03
CA GLY A 67 -1.41 20.92 4.21
C GLY A 67 -0.10 20.86 3.44
N LEU A 68 0.47 19.65 3.24
CA LEU A 68 1.72 19.42 2.52
C LEU A 68 1.48 18.74 1.18
N GLY A 69 2.42 18.95 0.23
CA GLY A 69 2.38 18.31 -1.07
C GLY A 69 2.72 16.81 -1.04
N ASP A 70 2.39 16.15 -2.15
CA ASP A 70 2.64 14.74 -2.38
C ASP A 70 4.13 14.40 -2.43
N VAL A 71 4.43 13.12 -2.26
CA VAL A 71 5.74 12.55 -2.48
C VAL A 71 5.70 11.51 -3.60
N SER A 72 6.76 11.43 -4.39
CA SER A 72 6.93 10.43 -5.44
C SER A 72 8.12 9.53 -5.15
N ILE A 73 8.04 8.27 -5.59
CA ILE A 73 9.11 7.30 -5.42
C ILE A 73 10.36 7.79 -6.15
N ASP A 74 11.49 7.71 -5.44
CA ASP A 74 12.81 7.98 -5.97
C ASP A 74 13.66 6.70 -5.91
N PRO A 75 14.23 6.24 -7.06
CA PRO A 75 14.97 4.99 -7.11
C PRO A 75 16.22 4.96 -6.22
N GLU A 76 16.91 6.09 -6.04
CA GLU A 76 18.10 6.15 -5.19
C GLU A 76 17.73 6.10 -3.71
N LEU A 77 16.66 6.81 -3.30
CA LEU A 77 16.12 6.70 -1.95
C LEU A 77 15.58 5.30 -1.66
N MET A 78 14.99 4.62 -2.66
CA MET A 78 14.58 3.21 -2.53
C MET A 78 15.77 2.31 -2.23
N GLN A 79 16.91 2.49 -2.92
CA GLN A 79 18.12 1.73 -2.68
C GLN A 79 18.68 1.99 -1.27
N LEU A 80 18.70 3.24 -0.83
CA LEU A 80 19.15 3.61 0.52
C LEU A 80 18.26 3.01 1.61
N ALA A 81 16.94 3.08 1.46
CA ALA A 81 15.98 2.47 2.37
C ALA A 81 16.14 0.94 2.42
N GLN A 82 16.29 0.31 1.25
CA GLN A 82 16.49 -1.15 1.16
C GLN A 82 17.79 -1.58 1.83
N ALA A 83 18.88 -0.85 1.61
CA ALA A 83 20.17 -1.14 2.25
C ALA A 83 20.06 -1.05 3.79
N GLN A 84 19.37 -0.03 4.31
CA GLN A 84 19.15 0.15 5.74
C GLN A 84 18.28 -0.95 6.34
N ALA A 85 17.14 -1.26 5.73
CA ALA A 85 16.24 -2.31 6.20
C ALA A 85 16.96 -3.67 6.26
N ARG A 86 17.72 -4.02 5.20
CA ARG A 86 18.51 -5.26 5.16
C ARG A 86 19.62 -5.28 6.20
N ALA A 87 20.31 -4.16 6.41
CA ALA A 87 21.37 -4.08 7.41
C ALA A 87 20.82 -4.28 8.82
N MET A 88 19.67 -3.69 9.16
CA MET A 88 19.00 -3.90 10.44
C MET A 88 18.55 -5.36 10.60
N ALA A 89 17.98 -5.96 9.56
CA ALA A 89 17.55 -7.36 9.55
C ALA A 89 18.73 -8.33 9.74
N ALA A 90 19.85 -8.09 9.05
CA ALA A 90 21.04 -8.93 9.14
C ALA A 90 21.73 -8.88 10.51
N ASN A 91 21.65 -7.74 11.20
CA ASN A 91 22.26 -7.53 12.52
C ASN A 91 21.26 -7.70 13.68
N ASP A 92 19.99 -8.03 13.39
CA ASP A 92 18.87 -8.08 14.35
C ASP A 92 18.83 -6.84 15.27
N LYS A 93 19.04 -5.66 14.69
CA LYS A 93 19.21 -4.41 15.44
C LYS A 93 18.42 -3.26 14.82
N LEU A 94 17.50 -2.69 15.58
CA LEU A 94 16.81 -1.44 15.22
C LEU A 94 17.70 -0.25 15.57
N ASP A 95 18.42 0.26 14.58
CA ASP A 95 19.39 1.34 14.77
C ASP A 95 19.60 2.10 13.46
N HIS A 96 19.48 3.43 13.50
CA HIS A 96 19.78 4.32 12.36
C HIS A 96 21.22 4.18 11.87
N ASN A 97 22.13 3.80 12.74
CA ASN A 97 23.57 3.77 12.51
C ASN A 97 24.13 2.33 12.40
N VAL A 98 23.28 1.35 12.05
CA VAL A 98 23.66 -0.08 12.08
C VAL A 98 24.93 -0.39 11.26
N VAL A 99 25.18 0.33 10.18
CA VAL A 99 26.43 0.25 9.37
C VAL A 99 27.13 1.60 9.36
N ARG A 100 26.42 2.66 9.01
CA ARG A 100 26.88 4.06 9.01
C ARG A 100 25.73 4.96 9.44
N ASP A 101 26.06 6.13 9.97
CA ASP A 101 25.07 7.14 10.33
C ASP A 101 24.24 7.59 9.11
N PHE A 102 23.01 8.04 9.37
CA PHE A 102 22.09 8.45 8.31
C PHE A 102 22.66 9.60 7.46
N GLY A 103 23.30 10.58 8.08
CA GLY A 103 23.89 11.71 7.37
C GLY A 103 24.92 11.26 6.32
N SER A 104 25.81 10.34 6.67
CA SER A 104 26.78 9.75 5.74
C SER A 104 26.13 8.93 4.63
N ARG A 105 25.02 8.26 4.93
CA ARG A 105 24.28 7.46 3.92
C ARG A 105 23.55 8.35 2.93
N ILE A 106 22.86 9.38 3.39
CA ILE A 106 22.07 10.29 2.55
C ILE A 106 22.92 11.31 1.78
N ALA A 107 24.17 11.54 2.19
CA ALA A 107 25.06 12.49 1.51
C ALA A 107 25.25 12.19 0.01
N VAL A 108 25.19 10.93 -0.40
CA VAL A 108 25.28 10.53 -1.81
C VAL A 108 24.10 11.04 -2.63
N TYR A 109 22.92 11.15 -2.03
CA TYR A 109 21.71 11.65 -2.68
C TYR A 109 21.74 13.16 -2.92
N ARG A 110 22.63 13.88 -2.22
CA ARG A 110 22.86 15.33 -2.43
C ARG A 110 21.62 16.21 -2.20
N SER A 111 20.68 15.77 -1.35
CA SER A 111 19.54 16.60 -0.94
C SER A 111 19.95 17.61 0.12
N LYS A 112 19.29 18.79 0.10
CA LYS A 112 19.46 19.79 1.17
C LYS A 112 18.82 19.34 2.49
N THR A 113 17.72 18.62 2.41
CA THR A 113 16.94 18.20 3.57
C THR A 113 16.42 16.77 3.37
N ALA A 114 16.66 15.92 4.35
CA ALA A 114 16.16 14.55 4.37
C ALA A 114 15.87 14.09 5.80
N ALA A 115 14.98 13.12 5.95
CA ALA A 115 14.67 12.49 7.23
C ALA A 115 14.45 10.99 7.03
N GLU A 116 14.78 10.21 8.07
CA GLU A 116 14.59 8.76 8.08
C GLU A 116 13.70 8.34 9.25
N ASN A 117 12.76 7.45 8.98
CA ASN A 117 12.06 6.64 9.97
C ASN A 117 12.49 5.18 9.82
N ILE A 118 12.77 4.54 10.94
CA ILE A 118 12.98 3.09 10.99
C ILE A 118 11.92 2.44 11.87
N GLY A 119 11.69 1.15 11.69
CA GLY A 119 10.75 0.36 12.48
C GLY A 119 11.11 -1.11 12.49
N ALA A 120 10.65 -1.82 13.52
CA ALA A 120 10.79 -3.26 13.60
C ALA A 120 9.57 -3.87 14.32
N GLY A 121 9.18 -5.08 13.91
CA GLY A 121 8.05 -5.79 14.50
C GLY A 121 6.68 -5.45 13.91
N TYR A 122 6.60 -4.53 12.97
CA TYR A 122 5.43 -4.27 12.15
C TYR A 122 5.40 -5.27 10.99
N HIS A 123 4.32 -6.01 10.82
CA HIS A 123 4.23 -7.03 9.77
C HIS A 123 3.66 -6.49 8.47
N THR A 124 2.91 -5.39 8.52
CA THR A 124 2.26 -4.78 7.35
C THR A 124 2.67 -3.31 7.19
N LEU A 125 2.48 -2.76 5.99
CA LEU A 125 2.67 -1.34 5.73
C LEU A 125 1.75 -0.48 6.62
N ALA A 126 0.50 -0.90 6.81
CA ALA A 126 -0.46 -0.18 7.63
C ALA A 126 -0.02 -0.09 9.10
N GLU A 127 0.57 -1.15 9.66
CA GLU A 127 1.12 -1.14 11.01
C GLU A 127 2.33 -0.22 11.12
N ALA A 128 3.29 -0.31 10.19
CA ALA A 128 4.48 0.55 10.17
C ALA A 128 4.08 2.03 10.07
N PHE A 129 3.17 2.37 9.16
CA PHE A 129 2.65 3.73 9.02
C PHE A 129 1.98 4.21 10.30
N SER A 130 1.13 3.40 10.93
CA SER A 130 0.44 3.76 12.18
C SER A 130 1.44 4.01 13.31
N GLY A 131 2.43 3.14 13.47
CA GLY A 131 3.49 3.31 14.46
C GLY A 131 4.27 4.62 14.25
N TRP A 132 4.60 4.96 13.01
CA TRP A 132 5.28 6.24 12.71
C TRP A 132 4.36 7.45 12.89
N ARG A 133 3.09 7.37 12.50
CA ARG A 133 2.11 8.45 12.68
C ARG A 133 1.91 8.79 14.15
N ASP A 134 1.84 7.77 15.01
CA ASP A 134 1.52 7.93 16.42
C ASP A 134 2.74 8.32 17.28
N SER A 135 3.96 8.21 16.72
CA SER A 135 5.21 8.64 17.33
C SER A 135 5.57 10.08 16.92
N PRO A 136 5.61 11.05 17.84
CA PRO A 136 5.87 12.45 17.49
C PRO A 136 7.14 12.69 16.67
N PRO A 137 8.33 12.07 16.96
CA PRO A 137 9.51 12.25 16.13
C PRO A 137 9.34 11.69 14.72
N HIS A 138 8.79 10.49 14.57
CA HIS A 138 8.57 9.87 13.26
C HIS A 138 7.52 10.61 12.44
N ARG A 139 6.47 11.11 13.09
CA ARG A 139 5.45 11.96 12.46
C ARG A 139 6.06 13.22 11.87
N ARG A 140 6.95 13.91 12.61
CA ARG A 140 7.65 15.10 12.09
C ARG A 140 8.43 14.78 10.81
N ASN A 141 9.09 13.63 10.76
CA ASN A 141 9.82 13.18 9.58
C ASN A 141 8.91 12.93 8.39
N MET A 142 7.73 12.29 8.58
CA MET A 142 6.74 12.13 7.49
C MET A 142 6.17 13.46 7.00
N LEU A 143 6.13 14.47 7.86
CA LEU A 143 5.67 15.82 7.57
C LEU A 143 6.82 16.79 7.25
N LEU A 144 7.98 16.28 6.83
CA LEU A 144 9.13 17.10 6.46
C LEU A 144 8.73 18.10 5.36
N GLN A 145 8.91 19.40 5.67
CA GLN A 145 8.64 20.48 4.72
C GLN A 145 9.62 20.37 3.53
N GLY A 146 9.17 20.69 2.33
CA GLY A 146 10.00 20.64 1.12
C GLY A 146 10.23 19.23 0.56
N ALA A 147 9.98 18.16 1.32
CA ALA A 147 10.13 16.82 0.81
C ALA A 147 9.08 16.51 -0.28
N THR A 148 9.57 16.05 -1.43
CA THR A 148 8.76 15.58 -2.57
C THR A 148 9.21 14.21 -3.08
N ARG A 149 10.23 13.61 -2.46
CA ARG A 149 10.78 12.31 -2.83
C ARG A 149 10.72 11.35 -1.64
N ILE A 150 10.49 10.06 -1.95
CA ILE A 150 10.35 9.00 -0.95
C ILE A 150 11.08 7.74 -1.40
N GLY A 151 11.73 7.08 -0.45
CA GLY A 151 12.16 5.70 -0.54
C GLY A 151 11.65 4.92 0.66
N ILE A 152 11.09 3.74 0.46
CA ILE A 152 10.61 2.88 1.53
C ILE A 152 10.95 1.41 1.25
N ALA A 153 11.34 0.68 2.27
CA ALA A 153 11.63 -0.74 2.16
C ALA A 153 11.32 -1.49 3.45
N SER A 154 11.04 -2.77 3.29
CA SER A 154 11.02 -3.75 4.37
C SER A 154 12.06 -4.84 4.13
N ALA A 155 12.51 -5.50 5.20
CA ALA A 155 13.37 -6.65 5.14
C ALA A 155 12.91 -7.71 6.15
N TYR A 156 12.70 -8.94 5.67
CA TYR A 156 12.33 -10.07 6.48
C TYR A 156 13.55 -10.69 7.17
N ALA A 157 13.42 -11.01 8.46
CA ALA A 157 14.44 -11.63 9.30
C ALA A 157 13.84 -12.83 10.04
N PRO A 158 13.90 -14.07 9.48
CA PRO A 158 13.18 -15.23 10.00
C PRO A 158 13.57 -15.64 11.43
N ASN A 159 14.78 -15.31 11.86
CA ASN A 159 15.31 -15.67 13.17
C ASN A 159 15.19 -14.51 14.20
N SER A 160 14.78 -13.33 13.77
CA SER A 160 14.54 -12.18 14.66
C SER A 160 13.20 -12.30 15.36
N LYS A 161 13.11 -11.87 16.62
CA LYS A 161 11.83 -11.66 17.32
C LYS A 161 10.95 -10.62 16.64
N TYR A 162 11.55 -9.69 15.89
CA TYR A 162 10.84 -8.64 15.18
C TYR A 162 10.29 -9.11 13.83
N ARG A 163 10.86 -10.13 13.21
CA ARG A 163 10.47 -10.69 11.92
C ARG A 163 10.62 -9.75 10.73
N VAL A 164 10.28 -8.48 10.87
CA VAL A 164 10.33 -7.47 9.78
C VAL A 164 10.98 -6.19 10.28
N PHE A 165 11.88 -5.65 9.49
CA PHE A 165 12.51 -4.34 9.69
C PHE A 165 12.13 -3.40 8.55
N TRP A 166 11.94 -2.12 8.87
CA TRP A 166 11.45 -1.09 7.97
C TRP A 166 12.36 0.11 7.94
N ALA A 167 12.53 0.70 6.76
CA ALA A 167 13.15 2.02 6.60
C ALA A 167 12.34 2.86 5.62
N LEU A 168 12.09 4.11 5.98
CA LEU A 168 11.39 5.13 5.20
C LEU A 168 12.27 6.38 5.17
N ILE A 169 12.56 6.89 3.98
CA ILE A 169 13.33 8.12 3.79
C ILE A 169 12.46 9.11 3.01
N LEU A 170 12.32 10.32 3.50
CA LEU A 170 11.77 11.45 2.78
C LEU A 170 12.88 12.47 2.52
N ALA A 171 12.88 13.08 1.33
CA ALA A 171 13.88 14.10 0.98
C ALA A 171 13.33 15.16 0.02
N GLU A 172 13.96 16.33 0.03
CA GLU A 172 13.89 17.24 -1.10
C GLU A 172 14.56 16.58 -2.33
N PRO A 173 14.24 17.01 -3.56
CA PRO A 173 14.94 16.52 -4.74
C PRO A 173 16.47 16.69 -4.61
N ALA A 174 17.21 15.78 -5.21
CA ALA A 174 18.67 15.92 -5.38
C ALA A 174 19.02 17.22 -6.15
N VAL A 175 20.11 17.88 -5.81
CA VAL A 175 20.64 19.13 -6.42
C VAL A 175 21.86 18.86 -7.25
#